data_1f6f64efabcaba2456a4bb675d7ac0b6
#
_entry.id   1f6f64efabcaba2456a4bb675d7ac0b6
#
_cell.length_a   1.000
_cell.length_b   1.000
_cell.length_c   1.000
_cell.angle_alpha   90.00
_cell.angle_beta   90.00
_cell.angle_gamma   90.00
#
_symmetry.space_group_name_H-M   'P 1'
#
loop_
_entity.id
_entity.type
_entity.pdbx_description
1 polymer ?
#
loop_
_entity_poly.entity_id
_entity_poly.type
_entity_poly.pdbx_seq_one_letter_code
_entity_poly.pdbx_strand_id
1 'polypeptide(L)'
;VHRGARPVLTHGVQAGDVLPGSGLVWTRADRPSRMVVEIADNPEFRRARRIPGPVLTPDTDLTGRVRVPAAARTTHYRVTAEDLDGRTASEPLTGVFRTQPGGDERVRLLWSGDVVGQGWGINPDIGGMRIFSAMAARDADLFLHSGDTVYSDGPLKESVTLPDGRTWRNVVTPEKSKVAETLTEYRGQFAYNLLDENVRAFAASVAQINQWDDHEVLNNWYPGEILTLPEYTEKRVDVLAERASQAFHEWVPLDPRRAVDGRVYRRIPYGPHAEIFVLDMRTYRDANGPNTGADGHILGAEQARWLVDGLASSRATWKIVQADMPLGLCVADGQGAWEAVANGVPGAPSGRESEIAGVLQGLHRRKVRNVVWVTADVHYTAAHHYSPERASVQDFDPFWEFVSGPLHAGAFGPGDLDPSLGPEAVFVQPPPAQNTSPLDGFQNFGELEVAPGGRELRATLRGQRGEELWSTTLTA
;
A
#
# COMPACT_ATOMS: atom_id res chain seq x y z
N VAL A 1 5.17 -34.92 33.40
CA VAL A 1 5.64 -33.70 32.77
C VAL A 1 4.65 -33.40 31.64
N HIS A 2 3.71 -32.42 31.87
CA HIS A 2 2.86 -31.95 30.78
C HIS A 2 3.78 -31.28 29.74
N ARG A 3 3.86 -31.86 28.53
CA ARG A 3 4.46 -31.16 27.40
C ARG A 3 3.59 -29.94 27.18
N GLY A 4 4.10 -28.73 27.45
CA GLY A 4 3.45 -27.49 27.10
C GLY A 4 3.08 -27.53 25.59
N ALA A 5 1.90 -26.99 25.25
CA ALA A 5 1.51 -26.88 23.85
C ALA A 5 2.58 -26.05 23.10
N ARG A 6 2.98 -26.46 21.90
CA ARG A 6 3.92 -25.74 21.07
C ARG A 6 3.39 -24.32 20.77
N PRO A 7 4.24 -23.30 20.63
CA PRO A 7 3.83 -22.02 20.03
C PRO A 7 3.24 -22.24 18.63
N VAL A 8 2.36 -21.33 18.23
CA VAL A 8 1.73 -21.36 16.89
C VAL A 8 1.95 -20.02 16.20
N LEU A 9 2.38 -20.04 14.94
CA LEU A 9 2.39 -18.87 14.07
C LEU A 9 0.99 -18.70 13.48
N THR A 10 0.32 -17.61 13.82
CA THR A 10 -1.14 -17.46 13.65
C THR A 10 -1.57 -16.80 12.34
N HIS A 11 -0.80 -15.84 11.83
CA HIS A 11 -1.18 -14.94 10.72
C HIS A 11 -0.20 -15.00 9.55
N GLY A 12 0.50 -16.12 9.39
CA GLY A 12 1.43 -16.31 8.29
C GLY A 12 2.78 -15.63 8.50
N VAL A 13 3.47 -15.44 7.40
CA VAL A 13 4.75 -14.75 7.30
C VAL A 13 4.69 -13.74 6.16
N GLN A 14 5.43 -12.65 6.30
CA GLN A 14 5.51 -11.60 5.29
C GLN A 14 6.99 -11.18 5.11
N ALA A 15 7.32 -10.68 3.92
CA ALA A 15 8.57 -9.97 3.70
C ALA A 15 8.29 -8.56 3.17
N GLY A 16 9.18 -7.63 3.46
CA GLY A 16 9.05 -6.25 2.98
C GLY A 16 10.33 -5.45 3.09
N ASP A 17 10.23 -4.18 2.70
CA ASP A 17 11.34 -3.21 2.71
C ASP A 17 12.68 -3.85 2.30
N VAL A 18 12.65 -4.57 1.16
CA VAL A 18 13.82 -5.26 0.62
C VAL A 18 14.85 -4.23 0.17
N LEU A 19 16.08 -4.43 0.61
CA LEU A 19 17.23 -3.58 0.32
C LEU A 19 18.31 -4.38 -0.41
N PRO A 20 19.34 -3.71 -0.96
CA PRO A 20 20.50 -4.42 -1.48
C PRO A 20 21.03 -5.45 -0.48
N GLY A 21 20.97 -6.72 -0.87
CA GLY A 21 21.48 -7.84 -0.06
C GLY A 21 20.73 -8.19 1.22
N SER A 22 19.50 -7.69 1.44
CA SER A 22 18.72 -8.03 2.64
C SER A 22 17.21 -7.85 2.45
N GLY A 23 16.41 -8.60 3.23
CA GLY A 23 14.96 -8.41 3.34
C GLY A 23 14.53 -8.34 4.81
N LEU A 24 13.38 -7.73 5.05
CA LEU A 24 12.74 -7.73 6.36
C LEU A 24 11.71 -8.85 6.39
N VAL A 25 11.77 -9.73 7.39
CA VAL A 25 10.82 -10.85 7.57
C VAL A 25 9.99 -10.59 8.82
N TRP A 26 8.69 -10.76 8.71
CA TRP A 26 7.70 -10.52 9.76
C TRP A 26 6.91 -11.80 10.06
N THR A 27 6.47 -11.95 11.30
CA THR A 27 5.51 -12.96 11.75
C THR A 27 4.79 -12.55 13.04
N ARG A 28 3.77 -13.33 13.43
CA ARG A 28 3.05 -13.24 14.70
C ARG A 28 2.88 -14.63 15.33
N ALA A 29 3.04 -14.72 16.64
CA ALA A 29 2.80 -15.94 17.41
C ALA A 29 1.52 -15.86 18.27
N ASP A 30 1.10 -16.98 18.83
CA ASP A 30 -0.04 -17.06 19.75
C ASP A 30 0.33 -16.75 21.21
N ARG A 31 1.63 -16.71 21.53
CA ARG A 31 2.17 -16.50 22.89
C ARG A 31 3.58 -15.93 22.86
N PRO A 32 4.09 -15.42 24.01
CA PRO A 32 5.48 -15.01 24.14
C PRO A 32 6.42 -16.13 23.71
N SER A 33 7.27 -15.81 22.74
CA SER A 33 8.18 -16.78 22.12
C SER A 33 9.30 -16.04 21.38
N ARG A 34 10.37 -16.74 21.02
CA ARG A 34 11.46 -16.17 20.23
C ARG A 34 11.25 -16.47 18.75
N MET A 35 11.20 -15.44 17.94
CA MET A 35 11.23 -15.59 16.48
C MET A 35 12.59 -16.11 16.03
N VAL A 36 12.61 -17.10 15.15
CA VAL A 36 13.82 -17.60 14.50
C VAL A 36 13.57 -17.70 13.02
N VAL A 37 14.50 -17.19 12.23
CA VAL A 37 14.45 -17.27 10.77
C VAL A 37 15.61 -18.07 10.25
N GLU A 38 15.34 -18.99 9.35
CA GLU A 38 16.37 -19.66 8.54
C GLU A 38 16.23 -19.20 7.10
N ILE A 39 17.36 -18.92 6.47
CA ILE A 39 17.42 -18.51 5.06
C ILE A 39 18.28 -19.48 4.25
N ALA A 40 17.92 -19.67 2.98
CA ALA A 40 18.65 -20.47 2.03
C ALA A 40 18.49 -19.91 0.59
N ASP A 41 19.38 -20.32 -0.31
CA ASP A 41 19.31 -20.07 -1.75
C ASP A 41 18.43 -21.10 -2.50
N ASN A 42 17.82 -22.03 -1.75
CA ASN A 42 17.03 -23.13 -2.30
C ASN A 42 15.82 -23.47 -1.40
N PRO A 43 14.71 -23.98 -1.98
CA PRO A 43 13.47 -24.26 -1.25
C PRO A 43 13.55 -25.44 -0.27
N GLU A 44 14.56 -26.32 -0.40
CA GLU A 44 14.79 -27.45 0.50
C GLU A 44 15.55 -27.04 1.76
N PHE A 45 15.96 -25.79 1.89
CA PHE A 45 16.75 -25.26 3.01
C PHE A 45 18.06 -26.01 3.26
N ARG A 46 18.71 -26.49 2.19
CA ARG A 46 20.04 -27.09 2.27
C ARG A 46 21.03 -25.99 2.66
N ARG A 47 21.87 -26.29 3.68
CA ARG A 47 22.84 -25.33 4.23
C ARG A 47 22.20 -24.01 4.71
N ALA A 48 21.01 -24.10 5.26
CA ALA A 48 20.30 -22.94 5.78
C ALA A 48 21.12 -22.23 6.87
N ARG A 49 21.07 -20.92 6.83
CA ARG A 49 21.64 -20.05 7.86
C ARG A 49 20.54 -19.64 8.81
N ARG A 50 20.72 -19.94 10.09
CA ARG A 50 19.81 -19.56 11.18
C ARG A 50 20.14 -18.16 11.69
N ILE A 51 19.10 -17.35 11.87
CA ILE A 51 19.15 -15.95 12.31
C ILE A 51 18.18 -15.79 13.48
N PRO A 52 18.65 -15.42 14.68
CA PRO A 52 17.76 -15.13 15.78
C PRO A 52 17.03 -13.82 15.54
N GLY A 53 15.72 -13.84 15.75
CA GLY A 53 14.84 -12.68 15.73
C GLY A 53 14.54 -12.17 17.15
N PRO A 54 13.61 -11.20 17.27
CA PRO A 54 13.19 -10.66 18.56
C PRO A 54 12.38 -11.68 19.36
N VAL A 55 12.21 -11.38 20.65
CA VAL A 55 11.16 -11.99 21.46
C VAL A 55 9.84 -11.33 21.10
N LEU A 56 8.86 -12.14 20.74
CA LEU A 56 7.49 -11.72 20.45
C LEU A 56 6.77 -11.56 21.79
N THR A 57 6.27 -10.37 22.07
CA THR A 57 5.64 -10.04 23.36
C THR A 57 4.25 -9.43 23.17
N PRO A 58 3.38 -9.47 24.19
CA PRO A 58 2.07 -8.81 24.12
C PRO A 58 2.14 -7.30 23.84
N ASP A 59 3.25 -6.64 24.18
CA ASP A 59 3.43 -5.19 23.96
C ASP A 59 3.30 -4.82 22.48
N THR A 60 3.75 -5.73 21.59
CA THR A 60 3.63 -5.59 20.12
C THR A 60 2.63 -6.58 19.52
N ASP A 61 1.61 -6.95 20.27
CA ASP A 61 0.61 -7.96 19.86
C ASP A 61 1.24 -9.28 19.39
N LEU A 62 2.33 -9.69 20.01
CA LEU A 62 3.06 -10.92 19.68
C LEU A 62 3.60 -10.93 18.22
N THR A 63 3.67 -9.77 17.58
CA THR A 63 4.30 -9.59 16.27
C THR A 63 5.81 -9.37 16.42
N GLY A 64 6.55 -9.66 15.39
CA GLY A 64 7.97 -9.33 15.33
C GLY A 64 8.51 -9.38 13.91
N ARG A 65 9.59 -8.65 13.72
CA ARG A 65 10.30 -8.60 12.45
C ARG A 65 11.80 -8.58 12.64
N VAL A 66 12.51 -9.15 11.70
CA VAL A 66 13.97 -9.15 11.68
C VAL A 66 14.49 -8.97 10.27
N ARG A 67 15.50 -8.11 10.12
CA ARG A 67 16.21 -7.98 8.87
C ARG A 67 17.19 -9.13 8.70
N VAL A 68 17.05 -9.87 7.60
CA VAL A 68 17.88 -11.00 7.26
C VAL A 68 18.72 -10.70 6.02
N PRO A 69 19.98 -11.15 5.95
CA PRO A 69 20.77 -11.04 4.73
C PRO A 69 20.17 -11.93 3.64
N ALA A 70 20.33 -11.53 2.38
CA ALA A 70 19.97 -12.38 1.27
C ALA A 70 20.95 -13.54 1.12
N ALA A 71 20.44 -14.74 0.86
CA ALA A 71 21.27 -15.89 0.52
C ALA A 71 21.62 -15.89 -0.99
N ALA A 72 20.68 -15.38 -1.81
CA ALA A 72 20.81 -15.16 -3.25
C ALA A 72 19.78 -14.08 -3.65
N ARG A 73 19.69 -13.73 -4.96
CA ARG A 73 18.64 -12.83 -5.44
C ARG A 73 17.25 -13.29 -5.01
N THR A 74 16.93 -14.55 -5.21
CA THR A 74 15.77 -15.22 -4.62
C THR A 74 16.22 -15.90 -3.33
N THR A 75 15.72 -15.42 -2.20
CA THR A 75 16.04 -15.94 -0.87
C THR A 75 14.80 -16.62 -0.30
N HIS A 76 14.91 -17.91 -0.05
CA HIS A 76 13.91 -18.70 0.68
C HIS A 76 14.11 -18.49 2.18
N TYR A 77 13.03 -18.24 2.90
CA TYR A 77 13.06 -18.15 4.36
C TYR A 77 12.01 -19.04 4.99
N ARG A 78 12.30 -19.54 6.18
CA ARG A 78 11.31 -20.18 7.05
C ARG A 78 11.40 -19.61 8.44
N VAL A 79 10.25 -19.44 9.06
CA VAL A 79 10.13 -18.85 10.39
C VAL A 79 9.58 -19.89 11.35
N THR A 80 10.16 -19.96 12.54
CA THR A 80 9.63 -20.68 13.68
C THR A 80 9.55 -19.76 14.89
N ALA A 81 8.59 -20.03 15.78
CA ALA A 81 8.52 -19.45 17.11
C ALA A 81 9.02 -20.50 18.12
N GLU A 82 10.07 -20.18 18.88
CA GLU A 82 10.63 -21.05 19.91
C GLU A 82 10.16 -20.58 21.29
N ASP A 83 9.75 -21.52 22.15
CA ASP A 83 9.48 -21.23 23.56
C ASP A 83 10.67 -20.53 24.20
N LEU A 84 10.42 -19.66 25.17
CA LEU A 84 11.48 -18.92 25.85
C LEU A 84 12.40 -19.82 26.65
N ASP A 85 11.97 -21.04 27.02
CA ASP A 85 12.80 -22.05 27.65
C ASP A 85 13.55 -22.95 26.64
N GLY A 86 13.31 -22.75 25.33
CA GLY A 86 13.97 -23.45 24.22
C GLY A 86 13.61 -24.92 24.06
N ARG A 87 12.53 -25.41 24.70
CA ARG A 87 12.16 -26.83 24.68
C ARG A 87 11.27 -27.22 23.53
N THR A 88 10.47 -26.29 23.02
CA THR A 88 9.53 -26.53 21.94
C THR A 88 9.58 -25.39 20.91
N ALA A 89 9.17 -25.71 19.69
CA ALA A 89 9.05 -24.74 18.60
C ALA A 89 7.78 -24.99 17.81
N SER A 90 7.27 -23.93 17.17
CA SER A 90 6.15 -24.03 16.22
C SER A 90 6.50 -24.89 15.01
N GLU A 91 5.49 -25.35 14.29
CA GLU A 91 5.70 -25.73 12.90
C GLU A 91 6.22 -24.54 12.11
N PRO A 92 7.15 -24.75 11.15
CA PRO A 92 7.70 -23.66 10.37
C PRO A 92 6.72 -23.16 9.32
N LEU A 93 6.71 -21.83 9.10
CA LEU A 93 6.09 -21.23 7.92
C LEU A 93 7.17 -20.73 6.97
N THR A 94 6.96 -20.92 5.67
CA THR A 94 7.92 -20.58 4.64
C THR A 94 7.46 -19.42 3.79
N GLY A 95 8.43 -18.68 3.25
CA GLY A 95 8.19 -17.63 2.27
C GLY A 95 9.44 -17.38 1.44
N VAL A 96 9.32 -16.42 0.55
CA VAL A 96 10.41 -16.01 -0.36
C VAL A 96 10.40 -14.50 -0.51
N PHE A 97 11.58 -13.93 -0.69
CA PHE A 97 11.73 -12.54 -1.18
C PHE A 97 12.84 -12.46 -2.23
N ARG A 98 12.75 -11.43 -3.07
CA ARG A 98 13.76 -11.17 -4.09
C ARG A 98 14.45 -9.86 -3.79
N THR A 99 15.78 -9.89 -3.73
CA THR A 99 16.59 -8.67 -3.66
C THR A 99 16.72 -8.07 -5.06
N GLN A 100 17.26 -6.86 -5.12
CA GLN A 100 17.47 -6.14 -6.36
C GLN A 100 18.16 -7.00 -7.44
N PRO A 101 17.71 -6.90 -8.69
CA PRO A 101 18.36 -7.56 -9.82
C PRO A 101 19.65 -6.88 -10.23
N GLY A 102 20.46 -7.60 -11.02
CA GLY A 102 21.49 -7.01 -11.85
C GLY A 102 20.90 -6.15 -12.99
N GLY A 103 21.79 -5.43 -13.73
CA GLY A 103 21.36 -4.54 -14.80
C GLY A 103 20.68 -5.23 -16.00
N ASP A 104 20.96 -6.51 -16.22
CA ASP A 104 20.46 -7.29 -17.36
C ASP A 104 19.23 -8.15 -17.02
N GLU A 105 18.64 -7.94 -15.86
CA GLU A 105 17.45 -8.65 -15.45
C GLU A 105 16.23 -7.71 -15.45
N ARG A 106 15.06 -8.26 -15.74
CA ARG A 106 13.79 -7.51 -15.61
C ARG A 106 13.47 -7.23 -14.15
N VAL A 107 12.74 -6.15 -13.92
CA VAL A 107 12.07 -5.84 -12.65
C VAL A 107 10.58 -5.85 -12.88
N ARG A 108 9.82 -6.59 -12.08
CA ARG A 108 8.35 -6.57 -12.11
C ARG A 108 7.81 -6.15 -10.75
N LEU A 109 7.08 -5.04 -10.75
CA LEU A 109 6.42 -4.49 -9.58
C LEU A 109 4.92 -4.57 -9.78
N LEU A 110 4.17 -4.95 -8.76
CA LEU A 110 2.72 -4.78 -8.72
C LEU A 110 2.39 -3.61 -7.81
N TRP A 111 1.26 -2.94 -8.06
CA TRP A 111 0.72 -1.95 -7.13
C TRP A 111 -0.79 -2.00 -7.11
N SER A 112 -1.39 -1.65 -5.98
CA SER A 112 -2.81 -1.41 -5.75
C SER A 112 -3.03 -1.06 -4.28
N GLY A 113 -4.29 -0.84 -3.86
CA GLY A 113 -4.70 -0.59 -2.49
C GLY A 113 -6.08 -1.14 -2.20
N ASP A 114 -6.71 -0.65 -1.14
CA ASP A 114 -8.14 -0.75 -0.84
C ASP A 114 -8.61 -2.18 -0.55
N VAL A 115 -8.40 -2.63 0.69
CA VAL A 115 -8.69 -4.02 1.10
C VAL A 115 -9.71 -4.07 2.24
N VAL A 116 -10.87 -4.69 2.01
CA VAL A 116 -11.97 -4.88 2.96
C VAL A 116 -12.74 -3.58 3.27
N GLY A 117 -13.09 -2.82 2.23
CA GLY A 117 -13.87 -1.59 2.34
C GLY A 117 -15.35 -1.73 2.00
N GLN A 118 -16.14 -0.75 2.44
CA GLN A 118 -17.54 -0.49 2.09
C GLN A 118 -18.49 -1.68 2.26
N GLY A 119 -18.24 -2.53 3.27
CA GLY A 119 -19.07 -3.67 3.59
C GLY A 119 -18.66 -5.01 2.96
N TRP A 120 -17.59 -5.02 2.17
CA TRP A 120 -17.10 -6.20 1.45
C TRP A 120 -15.90 -6.83 2.17
N GLY A 121 -16.18 -7.73 3.12
CA GLY A 121 -15.17 -8.49 3.86
C GLY A 121 -14.82 -9.82 3.20
N ILE A 122 -14.13 -10.69 3.92
CA ILE A 122 -13.80 -12.05 3.48
C ILE A 122 -15.10 -12.83 3.26
N ASN A 123 -15.31 -13.31 2.03
CA ASN A 123 -16.45 -14.14 1.67
C ASN A 123 -15.98 -15.57 1.35
N PRO A 124 -16.23 -16.54 2.25
CA PRO A 124 -15.83 -17.95 2.03
C PRO A 124 -16.49 -18.61 0.82
N ASP A 125 -17.69 -18.16 0.43
CA ASP A 125 -18.45 -18.79 -0.66
C ASP A 125 -17.76 -18.67 -2.00
N ILE A 126 -16.96 -17.61 -2.17
CA ILE A 126 -16.20 -17.38 -3.41
C ILE A 126 -14.71 -17.73 -3.26
N GLY A 127 -14.29 -18.29 -2.11
CA GLY A 127 -12.90 -18.61 -1.83
C GLY A 127 -12.06 -17.40 -1.41
N GLY A 128 -12.65 -16.46 -0.72
CA GLY A 128 -11.98 -15.30 -0.14
C GLY A 128 -11.52 -14.25 -1.17
N MET A 129 -10.41 -13.62 -0.91
CA MET A 129 -9.86 -12.50 -1.71
C MET A 129 -9.02 -13.01 -2.90
N ARG A 130 -9.68 -13.55 -3.91
CA ARG A 130 -9.04 -14.26 -5.04
C ARG A 130 -8.10 -13.43 -5.91
N ILE A 131 -8.22 -12.11 -5.90
CA ILE A 131 -7.30 -11.24 -6.65
C ILE A 131 -5.85 -11.44 -6.23
N PHE A 132 -5.58 -11.72 -4.95
CA PHE A 132 -4.23 -12.01 -4.45
C PHE A 132 -3.63 -13.27 -5.10
N SER A 133 -4.44 -14.28 -5.42
CA SER A 133 -3.98 -15.45 -6.19
C SER A 133 -3.62 -15.07 -7.63
N ALA A 134 -4.38 -14.17 -8.27
CA ALA A 134 -4.07 -13.66 -9.59
C ALA A 134 -2.77 -12.84 -9.59
N MET A 135 -2.56 -12.02 -8.56
CA MET A 135 -1.32 -11.27 -8.35
C MET A 135 -0.11 -12.20 -8.12
N ALA A 136 -0.27 -13.25 -7.31
CA ALA A 136 0.79 -14.23 -7.06
C ALA A 136 1.26 -14.92 -8.35
N ALA A 137 0.34 -15.20 -9.27
CA ALA A 137 0.63 -15.80 -10.57
C ALA A 137 1.46 -14.89 -11.49
N ARG A 138 1.65 -13.60 -11.15
CA ARG A 138 2.46 -12.67 -11.94
C ARG A 138 3.96 -12.83 -11.72
N ASP A 139 4.40 -13.59 -10.72
CA ASP A 139 5.82 -13.78 -10.40
C ASP A 139 6.57 -12.44 -10.24
N ALA A 140 5.99 -11.56 -9.41
CA ALA A 140 6.49 -10.22 -9.18
C ALA A 140 7.68 -10.21 -8.21
N ASP A 141 8.50 -9.19 -8.33
CA ASP A 141 9.62 -8.93 -7.42
C ASP A 141 9.15 -8.24 -6.14
N LEU A 142 8.28 -7.23 -6.27
CA LEU A 142 7.74 -6.44 -5.16
C LEU A 142 6.26 -6.13 -5.41
N PHE A 143 5.53 -5.91 -4.31
CA PHE A 143 4.20 -5.32 -4.30
C PHE A 143 4.23 -3.99 -3.56
N LEU A 144 3.78 -2.92 -4.22
CA LEU A 144 3.61 -1.60 -3.66
C LEU A 144 2.16 -1.47 -3.19
N HIS A 145 1.94 -1.56 -1.88
CA HIS A 145 0.63 -1.36 -1.29
C HIS A 145 0.40 0.13 -1.05
N SER A 146 -0.44 0.75 -1.87
CA SER A 146 -0.64 2.20 -1.92
C SER A 146 -1.70 2.72 -0.94
N GLY A 147 -1.77 2.15 0.25
CA GLY A 147 -2.69 2.56 1.30
C GLY A 147 -3.97 1.71 1.36
N ASP A 148 -4.83 2.04 2.31
CA ASP A 148 -6.05 1.30 2.63
C ASP A 148 -5.81 -0.20 2.77
N THR A 149 -4.71 -0.53 3.47
CA THR A 149 -4.42 -1.92 3.84
C THR A 149 -5.57 -2.51 4.65
N VAL A 150 -6.26 -1.66 5.40
CA VAL A 150 -7.43 -1.97 6.23
C VAL A 150 -8.41 -0.81 6.23
N TYR A 151 -9.68 -1.09 6.49
CA TYR A 151 -10.74 -0.10 6.71
C TYR A 151 -11.16 -0.15 8.18
N SER A 152 -10.50 0.67 9.01
CA SER A 152 -10.71 0.70 10.47
C SER A 152 -12.04 1.32 10.88
N ASP A 153 -12.61 2.12 10.00
CA ASP A 153 -13.90 2.81 10.12
C ASP A 153 -15.05 2.09 9.38
N GLY A 154 -14.75 0.97 8.71
CA GLY A 154 -15.70 0.20 7.91
C GLY A 154 -16.24 -1.05 8.62
N PRO A 155 -17.20 -0.94 9.55
CA PRO A 155 -17.77 -2.11 10.22
C PRO A 155 -18.48 -3.03 9.23
N LEU A 156 -18.30 -4.34 9.39
CA LEU A 156 -18.91 -5.35 8.56
C LEU A 156 -20.20 -5.90 9.17
N LYS A 157 -21.21 -6.13 8.33
CA LYS A 157 -22.39 -6.95 8.64
C LYS A 157 -22.15 -8.38 8.17
N GLU A 158 -22.77 -9.37 8.80
CA GLU A 158 -22.66 -10.78 8.41
C GLU A 158 -23.06 -11.03 6.95
N SER A 159 -23.98 -10.22 6.43
CA SER A 159 -24.40 -10.31 5.02
C SER A 159 -24.81 -8.96 4.45
N VAL A 160 -24.66 -8.83 3.13
CA VAL A 160 -25.11 -7.70 2.32
C VAL A 160 -25.93 -8.25 1.15
N THR A 161 -27.18 -7.78 0.99
CA THR A 161 -28.00 -8.12 -0.17
C THR A 161 -27.69 -7.15 -1.30
N LEU A 162 -27.33 -7.67 -2.46
CA LEU A 162 -27.03 -6.90 -3.65
C LEU A 162 -28.35 -6.45 -4.33
N PRO A 163 -28.31 -5.41 -5.19
CA PRO A 163 -29.51 -4.92 -5.89
C PRO A 163 -30.21 -5.98 -6.76
N ASP A 164 -29.48 -6.98 -7.25
CA ASP A 164 -30.02 -8.09 -8.04
C ASP A 164 -30.53 -9.28 -7.22
N GLY A 165 -30.51 -9.16 -5.88
CA GLY A 165 -30.97 -10.19 -4.95
C GLY A 165 -29.93 -11.23 -4.55
N ARG A 166 -28.72 -11.21 -5.12
CA ARG A 166 -27.60 -12.04 -4.61
C ARG A 166 -27.24 -11.60 -3.21
N THR A 167 -26.67 -12.51 -2.42
CA THR A 167 -26.21 -12.23 -1.08
C THR A 167 -24.69 -12.42 -0.97
N TRP A 168 -24.02 -11.38 -0.51
CA TRP A 168 -22.65 -11.45 -0.05
C TRP A 168 -22.61 -11.84 1.43
N ARG A 169 -21.78 -12.80 1.82
CA ARG A 169 -21.60 -13.19 3.22
C ARG A 169 -20.19 -12.85 3.69
N ASN A 170 -20.13 -12.19 4.83
CA ASN A 170 -18.85 -11.80 5.45
C ASN A 170 -18.49 -12.74 6.61
N VAL A 171 -17.20 -13.07 6.71
CA VAL A 171 -16.62 -13.38 8.01
C VAL A 171 -16.60 -12.08 8.82
N VAL A 172 -17.07 -12.11 10.06
CA VAL A 172 -17.07 -10.93 10.95
C VAL A 172 -16.37 -11.29 12.25
N THR A 173 -15.34 -10.50 12.61
CA THR A 173 -14.70 -10.56 13.94
C THR A 173 -15.23 -9.45 14.83
N PRO A 174 -15.05 -9.53 16.17
CA PRO A 174 -15.46 -8.45 17.07
C PRO A 174 -14.92 -7.08 16.65
N GLU A 175 -13.66 -7.01 16.20
CA GLU A 175 -13.00 -5.77 15.80
C GLU A 175 -13.56 -5.22 14.48
N LYS A 176 -14.08 -6.09 13.59
CA LYS A 176 -14.74 -5.69 12.33
C LYS A 176 -16.23 -5.41 12.47
N SER A 177 -16.82 -5.55 13.65
CA SER A 177 -18.25 -5.28 13.90
C SER A 177 -18.54 -3.83 14.27
N LYS A 178 -17.52 -3.02 14.51
CA LYS A 178 -17.62 -1.60 14.88
C LYS A 178 -16.43 -0.81 14.31
N VAL A 179 -16.47 0.51 14.39
CA VAL A 179 -15.32 1.37 14.12
C VAL A 179 -14.22 1.15 15.15
N ALA A 180 -12.97 1.20 14.73
CA ALA A 180 -11.82 1.01 15.62
C ALA A 180 -11.51 2.31 16.38
N GLU A 181 -11.30 2.19 17.69
CA GLU A 181 -10.91 3.31 18.55
C GLU A 181 -9.72 2.97 19.45
N THR A 182 -9.63 1.72 19.89
CA THR A 182 -8.54 1.23 20.74
C THR A 182 -7.44 0.59 19.92
N LEU A 183 -6.22 0.57 20.46
CA LEU A 183 -5.09 -0.10 19.82
C LEU A 183 -5.39 -1.57 19.48
N THR A 184 -6.11 -2.29 20.36
CA THR A 184 -6.52 -3.68 20.11
C THR A 184 -7.44 -3.79 18.91
N GLU A 185 -8.39 -2.86 18.75
CA GLU A 185 -9.31 -2.85 17.61
C GLU A 185 -8.57 -2.52 16.30
N TYR A 186 -7.62 -1.57 16.31
CA TYR A 186 -6.77 -1.29 15.15
C TYR A 186 -5.91 -2.49 14.76
N ARG A 187 -5.28 -3.18 15.73
CA ARG A 187 -4.53 -4.43 15.49
C ARG A 187 -5.43 -5.52 14.88
N GLY A 188 -6.68 -5.60 15.33
CA GLY A 188 -7.69 -6.53 14.83
C GLY A 188 -8.03 -6.32 13.35
N GLN A 189 -7.93 -5.09 12.83
CA GLN A 189 -8.15 -4.80 11.40
C GLN A 189 -7.12 -5.53 10.53
N PHE A 190 -5.83 -5.41 10.88
CA PHE A 190 -4.75 -6.11 10.17
C PHE A 190 -4.84 -7.63 10.34
N ALA A 191 -5.13 -8.08 11.55
CA ALA A 191 -5.33 -9.51 11.83
C ALA A 191 -6.42 -10.10 10.95
N TYR A 192 -7.52 -9.37 10.74
CA TYR A 192 -8.64 -9.81 9.92
C TYR A 192 -8.21 -10.14 8.48
N ASN A 193 -7.49 -9.25 7.81
CA ASN A 193 -7.07 -9.48 6.43
C ASN A 193 -6.18 -10.71 6.29
N LEU A 194 -5.36 -11.00 7.29
CA LEU A 194 -4.51 -12.18 7.34
C LEU A 194 -5.25 -13.46 7.78
N LEU A 195 -6.57 -13.44 7.99
CA LEU A 195 -7.39 -14.66 8.05
C LEU A 195 -7.58 -15.28 6.65
N ASP A 196 -7.50 -14.46 5.60
CA ASP A 196 -7.64 -14.93 4.23
C ASP A 196 -6.40 -15.69 3.75
N GLU A 197 -6.61 -16.88 3.18
CA GLU A 197 -5.51 -17.76 2.74
C GLU A 197 -4.79 -17.20 1.51
N ASN A 198 -5.51 -16.54 0.59
CA ASN A 198 -4.90 -15.96 -0.61
C ASN A 198 -3.99 -14.78 -0.23
N VAL A 199 -4.41 -13.96 0.74
CA VAL A 199 -3.59 -12.86 1.27
C VAL A 199 -2.32 -13.40 1.92
N ARG A 200 -2.42 -14.42 2.78
CA ARG A 200 -1.24 -15.04 3.41
C ARG A 200 -0.29 -15.65 2.40
N ALA A 201 -0.83 -16.38 1.42
CA ALA A 201 -0.03 -17.02 0.37
C ALA A 201 0.71 -15.98 -0.49
N PHE A 202 0.05 -14.90 -0.84
CA PHE A 202 0.65 -13.79 -1.57
C PHE A 202 1.74 -13.10 -0.73
N ALA A 203 1.44 -12.75 0.51
CA ALA A 203 2.39 -12.07 1.42
C ALA A 203 3.65 -12.91 1.71
N ALA A 204 3.53 -14.24 1.71
CA ALA A 204 4.66 -15.15 1.83
C ALA A 204 5.50 -15.24 0.54
N SER A 205 4.94 -14.91 -0.62
CA SER A 205 5.58 -15.10 -1.94
C SER A 205 6.12 -13.83 -2.58
N VAL A 206 5.61 -12.65 -2.20
CA VAL A 206 6.00 -11.35 -2.76
C VAL A 206 6.27 -10.36 -1.63
N ALA A 207 7.46 -9.76 -1.64
CA ALA A 207 7.81 -8.76 -0.64
C ALA A 207 7.02 -7.46 -0.87
N GLN A 208 6.60 -6.83 0.22
CA GLN A 208 5.71 -5.67 0.22
C GLN A 208 6.45 -4.37 0.56
N ILE A 209 6.02 -3.29 -0.06
CA ILE A 209 6.37 -1.91 0.28
C ILE A 209 5.05 -1.21 0.63
N ASN A 210 4.79 -1.09 1.93
CA ASN A 210 3.53 -0.56 2.41
C ASN A 210 3.59 0.96 2.59
N GLN A 211 2.55 1.63 2.15
CA GLN A 211 2.15 2.99 2.45
C GLN A 211 0.84 2.92 3.23
N TRP A 212 0.46 3.93 3.98
CA TRP A 212 -0.88 4.07 4.51
C TRP A 212 -1.65 5.16 3.79
N ASP A 213 -2.97 5.12 3.90
CA ASP A 213 -3.91 6.13 3.43
C ASP A 213 -4.81 6.57 4.59
N ASP A 214 -6.05 6.89 4.37
CA ASP A 214 -6.94 7.39 5.40
C ASP A 214 -7.62 6.27 6.22
N HIS A 215 -8.07 5.20 5.60
CA HIS A 215 -8.85 4.17 6.29
C HIS A 215 -8.03 3.29 7.26
N GLU A 216 -6.72 3.38 7.27
CA GLU A 216 -5.95 2.86 8.40
C GLU A 216 -6.38 3.55 9.71
N VAL A 217 -6.85 4.80 9.63
CA VAL A 217 -7.38 5.58 10.75
C VAL A 217 -8.90 5.73 10.64
N LEU A 218 -9.37 6.56 9.72
CA LEU A 218 -10.76 6.77 9.31
C LEU A 218 -10.85 7.64 8.05
N ASN A 219 -11.98 7.50 7.33
CA ASN A 219 -12.23 8.20 6.07
C ASN A 219 -11.88 9.69 6.09
N ASN A 220 -11.05 10.11 5.16
CA ASN A 220 -10.67 11.49 4.84
C ASN A 220 -10.06 12.30 6.00
N TRP A 221 -9.51 11.66 7.03
CA TRP A 221 -8.95 12.35 8.19
C TRP A 221 -7.80 13.30 7.87
N TYR A 222 -7.62 14.29 8.72
CA TYR A 222 -6.48 15.21 8.72
C TYR A 222 -6.03 15.51 10.16
N PRO A 223 -4.77 15.92 10.37
CA PRO A 223 -4.25 16.24 11.71
C PRO A 223 -5.06 17.35 12.40
N GLY A 224 -5.32 17.16 13.69
CA GLY A 224 -6.07 18.10 14.53
C GLY A 224 -7.58 18.05 14.36
N GLU A 225 -8.12 17.16 13.55
CA GLU A 225 -9.57 17.01 13.39
C GLU A 225 -10.26 16.58 14.67
N ILE A 226 -11.44 17.16 14.92
CA ILE A 226 -12.33 16.80 16.02
C ILE A 226 -13.62 16.20 15.46
N LEU A 227 -13.82 14.91 15.66
CA LEU A 227 -14.94 14.18 15.08
C LEU A 227 -16.28 14.60 15.65
N THR A 228 -17.25 14.75 14.75
CA THR A 228 -18.66 14.93 15.08
C THR A 228 -19.46 13.62 14.94
N LEU A 229 -18.84 12.57 14.40
CA LEU A 229 -19.45 11.27 14.14
C LEU A 229 -19.88 10.59 15.45
N PRO A 230 -21.16 10.18 15.60
CA PRO A 230 -21.68 9.66 16.85
C PRO A 230 -21.13 8.29 17.24
N GLU A 231 -20.68 7.50 16.27
CA GLU A 231 -20.13 6.16 16.45
C GLU A 231 -18.78 6.12 17.18
N TYR A 232 -18.04 7.24 17.20
CA TYR A 232 -16.79 7.38 17.91
C TYR A 232 -16.98 7.97 19.31
N THR A 233 -16.34 7.38 20.31
CA THR A 233 -16.23 7.94 21.67
C THR A 233 -15.04 8.87 21.79
N GLU A 234 -13.89 8.45 21.23
CA GLU A 234 -12.72 9.34 21.08
C GLU A 234 -12.97 10.28 19.90
N LYS A 235 -12.98 11.58 20.18
CA LYS A 235 -13.25 12.61 19.17
C LYS A 235 -11.99 13.21 18.55
N ARG A 236 -10.83 13.02 19.16
CA ARG A 236 -9.56 13.59 18.68
C ARG A 236 -8.93 12.61 17.69
N VAL A 237 -8.91 12.98 16.44
CA VAL A 237 -8.33 12.15 15.38
C VAL A 237 -6.86 11.86 15.65
N ASP A 238 -6.09 12.80 16.18
CA ASP A 238 -4.66 12.59 16.48
C ASP A 238 -4.44 11.40 17.44
N VAL A 239 -5.35 11.15 18.39
CA VAL A 239 -5.27 9.98 19.29
C VAL A 239 -5.59 8.68 18.56
N LEU A 240 -6.55 8.73 17.63
CA LEU A 240 -6.88 7.57 16.78
C LEU A 240 -5.73 7.27 15.82
N ALA A 241 -5.15 8.29 15.19
CA ALA A 241 -4.03 8.18 14.27
C ALA A 241 -2.77 7.63 14.95
N GLU A 242 -2.47 8.03 16.20
CA GLU A 242 -1.38 7.46 16.99
C GLU A 242 -1.55 5.95 17.19
N ARG A 243 -2.75 5.51 17.58
CA ARG A 243 -3.08 4.08 17.78
C ARG A 243 -3.02 3.30 16.48
N ALA A 244 -3.60 3.85 15.42
CA ALA A 244 -3.58 3.25 14.08
C ALA A 244 -2.15 3.13 13.54
N SER A 245 -1.33 4.17 13.67
CA SER A 245 0.08 4.18 13.28
C SER A 245 0.89 3.12 14.03
N GLN A 246 0.64 2.94 15.34
CA GLN A 246 1.28 1.88 16.10
C GLN A 246 0.89 0.50 15.54
N ALA A 247 -0.40 0.24 15.33
CA ALA A 247 -0.88 -1.03 14.76
C ALA A 247 -0.31 -1.27 13.36
N PHE A 248 -0.30 -0.25 12.48
CA PHE A 248 0.31 -0.30 11.15
C PHE A 248 1.77 -0.74 11.24
N HIS A 249 2.58 -0.05 12.05
CA HIS A 249 4.00 -0.38 12.19
C HIS A 249 4.26 -1.75 12.82
N GLU A 250 3.34 -2.29 13.62
CA GLU A 250 3.47 -3.62 14.20
C GLU A 250 3.11 -4.73 13.19
N TRP A 251 2.14 -4.50 12.32
CA TRP A 251 1.54 -5.53 11.48
C TRP A 251 2.03 -5.58 10.03
N VAL A 252 2.65 -4.50 9.52
CA VAL A 252 3.24 -4.52 8.18
C VAL A 252 4.75 -4.75 8.22
N PRO A 253 5.34 -5.35 7.17
CA PRO A 253 6.78 -5.61 7.11
C PRO A 253 7.58 -4.36 6.70
N LEU A 254 7.38 -3.24 7.41
CA LEU A 254 8.08 -1.96 7.23
C LEU A 254 9.22 -1.81 8.24
N ASP A 255 10.38 -1.34 7.78
CA ASP A 255 11.52 -1.05 8.66
C ASP A 255 11.46 0.43 9.13
N PRO A 256 11.06 0.71 10.38
CA PRO A 256 10.91 2.09 10.89
C PRO A 256 12.22 2.87 10.91
N ARG A 257 13.38 2.19 10.83
CA ARG A 257 14.70 2.85 10.73
C ARG A 257 14.97 3.41 9.33
N ARG A 258 14.17 3.05 8.34
CA ARG A 258 14.25 3.52 6.95
C ARG A 258 13.29 4.68 6.69
N ALA A 259 12.22 4.76 7.45
CA ALA A 259 11.31 5.88 7.41
C ALA A 259 12.01 7.16 7.91
N VAL A 260 11.72 8.29 7.32
CA VAL A 260 12.27 9.59 7.76
C VAL A 260 11.68 9.91 9.12
N ASP A 261 12.52 10.05 10.14
CA ASP A 261 12.12 10.34 11.53
C ASP A 261 11.00 9.42 12.08
N GLY A 262 11.00 8.14 11.66
CA GLY A 262 9.96 7.17 12.04
C GLY A 262 8.64 7.30 11.28
N ARG A 263 8.57 8.17 10.27
CA ARG A 263 7.41 8.42 9.41
C ARG A 263 7.29 7.36 8.30
N VAL A 264 6.16 7.32 7.59
CA VAL A 264 5.92 6.31 6.54
C VAL A 264 6.75 6.57 5.29
N TYR A 265 6.98 7.84 4.91
CA TYR A 265 7.66 8.17 3.66
C TYR A 265 9.15 7.78 3.67
N ARG A 266 9.60 7.14 2.60
CA ARG A 266 10.94 6.58 2.48
C ARG A 266 11.35 6.26 1.04
N ARG A 267 12.64 5.98 0.82
CA ARG A 267 13.22 5.55 -0.46
C ARG A 267 13.61 4.08 -0.41
N ILE A 268 13.26 3.34 -1.44
CA ILE A 268 13.63 1.93 -1.62
C ILE A 268 14.35 1.79 -2.97
N PRO A 269 15.69 1.75 -2.98
CA PRO A 269 16.43 1.45 -4.20
C PRO A 269 16.25 -0.01 -4.59
N TYR A 270 15.95 -0.27 -5.87
CA TYR A 270 15.70 -1.62 -6.37
C TYR A 270 16.46 -1.88 -7.67
N GLY A 271 17.77 -2.01 -7.57
CA GLY A 271 18.70 -2.19 -8.70
C GLY A 271 19.05 -0.89 -9.41
N PRO A 272 19.74 -0.99 -10.54
CA PRO A 272 20.19 0.20 -11.29
C PRO A 272 19.05 0.89 -12.05
N HIS A 273 17.91 0.21 -12.22
CA HIS A 273 16.86 0.68 -13.11
C HIS A 273 15.56 1.08 -12.43
N ALA A 274 15.38 0.83 -11.13
CA ALA A 274 14.19 1.23 -10.40
C ALA A 274 14.54 1.77 -9.01
N GLU A 275 13.87 2.84 -8.60
CA GLU A 275 13.86 3.33 -7.23
C GLU A 275 12.46 3.79 -6.88
N ILE A 276 11.94 3.34 -5.73
CA ILE A 276 10.61 3.64 -5.26
C ILE A 276 10.69 4.75 -4.20
N PHE A 277 9.83 5.76 -4.34
CA PHE A 277 9.65 6.85 -3.40
C PHE A 277 8.25 6.72 -2.81
N VAL A 278 8.17 6.21 -1.59
CA VAL A 278 6.91 6.04 -0.85
C VAL A 278 6.55 7.36 -0.19
N LEU A 279 5.35 7.85 -0.40
CA LEU A 279 4.85 9.10 0.21
C LEU A 279 4.03 8.83 1.46
N ASP A 280 3.81 9.89 2.23
CA ASP A 280 2.83 9.98 3.31
C ASP A 280 1.98 11.24 3.03
N MET A 281 0.79 11.03 2.49
CA MET A 281 -0.11 12.13 2.11
C MET A 281 -1.17 12.42 3.20
N ARG A 282 -1.06 11.78 4.36
CA ARG A 282 -2.01 11.93 5.47
C ARG A 282 -1.45 12.72 6.64
N THR A 283 -0.24 12.42 7.09
CA THR A 283 0.32 12.99 8.33
C THR A 283 0.57 14.50 8.27
N TYR A 284 0.81 15.07 7.08
CA TYR A 284 1.29 16.46 6.91
C TYR A 284 0.33 17.35 6.15
N ARG A 285 -0.86 16.85 5.84
CA ARG A 285 -1.86 17.58 5.07
C ARG A 285 -2.57 18.64 5.92
N ASP A 286 -3.04 19.67 5.26
CA ASP A 286 -3.95 20.65 5.86
C ASP A 286 -5.36 20.06 6.02
N ALA A 287 -6.16 20.70 6.87
CA ALA A 287 -7.56 20.38 7.04
C ALA A 287 -8.32 20.37 5.70
N ASN A 288 -9.27 19.46 5.55
CA ASN A 288 -10.16 19.46 4.39
C ASN A 288 -11.05 20.68 4.41
N GLY A 289 -11.19 21.31 3.25
CA GLY A 289 -11.94 22.54 3.06
C GLY A 289 -12.04 22.90 1.57
N PRO A 290 -12.31 24.14 1.22
CA PRO A 290 -12.40 24.57 -0.19
C PRO A 290 -11.12 24.36 -1.01
N ASN A 291 -9.99 24.19 -0.35
CA ASN A 291 -8.67 23.92 -0.95
C ASN A 291 -8.26 24.96 -2.01
N THR A 292 -8.53 26.23 -1.73
CA THR A 292 -8.31 27.38 -2.66
C THR A 292 -7.37 28.43 -2.09
N GLY A 293 -6.71 28.16 -0.96
CA GLY A 293 -5.72 29.07 -0.35
C GLY A 293 -4.46 29.22 -1.21
N ALA A 294 -3.65 30.24 -0.91
CA ALA A 294 -2.38 30.46 -1.62
C ALA A 294 -1.35 29.37 -1.31
N ASP A 295 -1.36 28.89 -0.07
CA ASP A 295 -0.40 27.91 0.46
C ASP A 295 -1.18 26.73 1.06
N GLY A 296 -1.35 25.66 0.30
CA GLY A 296 -1.97 24.42 0.77
C GLY A 296 -0.95 23.28 0.79
N HIS A 297 -1.10 22.36 1.77
CA HIS A 297 -0.19 21.24 1.94
C HIS A 297 -0.92 19.91 1.90
N ILE A 298 -0.34 18.95 1.18
CA ILE A 298 -0.69 17.54 1.20
C ILE A 298 0.51 16.68 1.67
N LEU A 299 1.71 17.07 1.27
CA LEU A 299 2.98 16.44 1.66
C LEU A 299 3.65 17.17 2.83
N GLY A 300 3.41 18.46 2.97
CA GLY A 300 4.16 19.36 3.82
C GLY A 300 5.54 19.72 3.23
N ALA A 301 6.03 20.92 3.57
CA ALA A 301 7.22 21.49 2.95
C ALA A 301 8.49 20.63 3.09
N GLU A 302 8.60 19.87 4.16
CA GLU A 302 9.76 19.00 4.40
C GLU A 302 9.76 17.79 3.48
N GLN A 303 8.64 17.07 3.39
CA GLN A 303 8.51 15.91 2.51
C GLN A 303 8.57 16.32 1.03
N ALA A 304 7.95 17.44 0.65
CA ALA A 304 8.02 17.97 -0.72
C ALA A 304 9.47 18.24 -1.14
N ARG A 305 10.28 18.87 -0.27
CA ARG A 305 11.74 19.06 -0.53
C ARG A 305 12.48 17.74 -0.59
N TRP A 306 12.23 16.82 0.36
CA TRP A 306 12.82 15.49 0.37
C TRP A 306 12.53 14.72 -0.93
N LEU A 307 11.30 14.82 -1.43
CA LEU A 307 10.91 14.17 -2.69
C LEU A 307 11.69 14.73 -3.89
N VAL A 308 11.73 16.05 -4.03
CA VAL A 308 12.47 16.71 -5.13
C VAL A 308 13.97 16.41 -5.05
N ASP A 309 14.57 16.51 -3.87
CA ASP A 309 16.01 16.24 -3.67
C ASP A 309 16.33 14.75 -3.88
N GLY A 310 15.44 13.88 -3.40
CA GLY A 310 15.54 12.45 -3.57
C GLY A 310 15.50 12.03 -5.04
N LEU A 311 14.48 12.47 -5.77
CA LEU A 311 14.31 12.18 -7.19
C LEU A 311 15.47 12.76 -8.03
N ALA A 312 15.94 13.96 -7.72
CA ALA A 312 17.07 14.58 -8.41
C ALA A 312 18.41 13.88 -8.14
N SER A 313 18.60 13.28 -6.96
CA SER A 313 19.81 12.53 -6.61
C SER A 313 19.78 11.06 -7.04
N SER A 314 18.62 10.55 -7.46
CA SER A 314 18.44 9.17 -7.88
C SER A 314 19.21 8.89 -9.16
N ARG A 315 19.95 7.78 -9.15
CA ARG A 315 20.67 7.26 -10.33
C ARG A 315 19.89 6.18 -11.07
N ALA A 316 18.75 5.77 -10.54
CA ALA A 316 17.89 4.78 -11.19
C ALA A 316 17.36 5.33 -12.52
N THR A 317 17.25 4.46 -13.53
CA THR A 317 16.63 4.84 -14.81
C THR A 317 15.20 5.33 -14.59
N TRP A 318 14.39 4.57 -13.84
CA TRP A 318 13.00 4.86 -13.52
C TRP A 318 12.84 5.20 -12.04
N LYS A 319 12.16 6.30 -11.77
CA LYS A 319 11.77 6.75 -10.42
C LYS A 319 10.27 6.58 -10.29
N ILE A 320 9.87 5.70 -9.38
CA ILE A 320 8.47 5.35 -9.17
C ILE A 320 8.01 6.04 -7.89
N VAL A 321 7.07 6.97 -8.01
CA VAL A 321 6.46 7.64 -6.86
C VAL A 321 5.21 6.86 -6.50
N GLN A 322 5.23 6.27 -5.33
CA GLN A 322 4.08 5.58 -4.73
C GLN A 322 3.32 6.58 -3.88
N ALA A 323 2.17 7.00 -4.39
CA ALA A 323 1.23 7.88 -3.71
C ALA A 323 -0.03 7.09 -3.33
N ASP A 324 -0.77 7.54 -2.32
CA ASP A 324 -2.06 6.94 -1.97
C ASP A 324 -3.12 7.35 -3.01
N MET A 325 -3.34 8.64 -3.24
CA MET A 325 -4.38 9.17 -4.12
C MET A 325 -3.85 9.79 -5.42
N PRO A 326 -4.70 9.87 -6.46
CA PRO A 326 -4.38 10.55 -7.72
C PRO A 326 -4.23 12.07 -7.55
N LEU A 327 -3.32 12.66 -8.35
CA LEU A 327 -2.97 14.08 -8.26
C LEU A 327 -4.03 15.02 -8.86
N GLY A 328 -4.65 14.62 -9.96
CA GLY A 328 -5.56 15.47 -10.73
C GLY A 328 -7.03 15.09 -10.63
N LEU A 329 -7.39 14.14 -9.75
CA LEU A 329 -8.77 13.77 -9.50
C LEU A 329 -9.39 14.60 -8.39
N CYS A 330 -10.62 15.07 -8.63
CA CYS A 330 -11.43 15.75 -7.63
C CYS A 330 -12.10 14.70 -6.73
N VAL A 331 -11.74 14.66 -5.46
CA VAL A 331 -12.39 13.81 -4.44
C VAL A 331 -12.96 14.71 -3.36
N ALA A 332 -14.29 14.71 -3.24
CA ALA A 332 -15.00 15.57 -2.29
C ALA A 332 -15.00 14.94 -0.88
N ASP A 333 -14.93 15.82 0.13
CA ASP A 333 -15.13 15.48 1.53
C ASP A 333 -16.36 16.22 2.08
N GLY A 334 -17.54 15.70 1.70
CA GLY A 334 -18.80 16.36 1.97
C GLY A 334 -19.04 17.62 1.14
N GLN A 335 -19.86 18.54 1.66
CA GLN A 335 -20.26 19.72 0.91
C GLN A 335 -19.23 20.85 1.03
N GLY A 336 -18.59 21.22 -0.08
CA GLY A 336 -17.69 22.36 -0.16
C GLY A 336 -16.31 22.13 0.43
N ALA A 337 -15.92 20.89 0.64
CA ALA A 337 -14.58 20.49 1.03
C ALA A 337 -14.03 19.44 0.06
N TRP A 338 -12.71 19.44 -0.10
CA TRP A 338 -11.96 18.51 -0.93
C TRP A 338 -10.99 17.71 -0.08
N GLU A 339 -11.00 16.43 -0.29
CA GLU A 339 -10.05 15.49 0.29
C GLU A 339 -8.77 15.43 -0.58
N ALA A 340 -8.95 15.48 -1.90
CA ALA A 340 -7.89 15.36 -2.89
C ALA A 340 -6.89 16.53 -2.94
N VAL A 341 -5.84 16.35 -3.73
CA VAL A 341 -4.94 17.44 -4.18
C VAL A 341 -5.74 18.46 -4.99
N ALA A 342 -6.50 17.99 -5.97
CA ALA A 342 -7.33 18.80 -6.85
C ALA A 342 -8.53 19.43 -6.13
N ASN A 343 -8.92 20.62 -6.57
CA ASN A 343 -10.02 21.38 -5.96
C ASN A 343 -11.19 21.69 -6.94
N GLY A 344 -11.07 21.26 -8.20
CA GLY A 344 -12.10 21.45 -9.22
C GLY A 344 -12.27 22.90 -9.71
N VAL A 345 -11.39 23.83 -9.34
CA VAL A 345 -11.46 25.24 -9.73
C VAL A 345 -10.52 25.51 -10.92
N PRO A 346 -11.05 25.76 -12.12
CA PRO A 346 -10.20 26.04 -13.28
C PRO A 346 -9.30 27.26 -13.07
N GLY A 347 -8.04 27.18 -13.46
CA GLY A 347 -7.12 28.30 -13.42
C GLY A 347 -5.75 27.91 -12.87
N ALA A 348 -5.05 28.89 -12.29
CA ALA A 348 -3.76 28.65 -11.66
C ALA A 348 -3.92 27.72 -10.45
N PRO A 349 -2.96 26.79 -10.22
CA PRO A 349 -2.97 25.93 -9.05
C PRO A 349 -3.16 26.72 -7.75
N SER A 350 -4.03 26.21 -6.89
CA SER A 350 -4.32 26.82 -5.58
C SER A 350 -4.47 25.71 -4.52
N GLY A 351 -4.39 26.09 -3.26
CA GLY A 351 -4.41 25.12 -2.17
C GLY A 351 -3.30 24.06 -2.33
N ARG A 352 -3.64 22.80 -2.15
CA ARG A 352 -2.72 21.65 -2.25
C ARG A 352 -2.11 21.46 -3.64
N GLU A 353 -2.82 21.91 -4.69
CA GLU A 353 -2.27 21.88 -6.05
C GLU A 353 -1.01 22.74 -6.19
N SER A 354 -0.90 23.83 -5.43
CA SER A 354 0.28 24.72 -5.44
C SER A 354 1.53 23.99 -4.96
N GLU A 355 1.40 23.12 -3.95
CA GLU A 355 2.53 22.28 -3.46
C GLU A 355 2.98 21.30 -4.52
N ILE A 356 2.04 20.56 -5.15
CA ILE A 356 2.37 19.59 -6.20
C ILE A 356 2.94 20.30 -7.43
N ALA A 357 2.39 21.44 -7.85
CA ALA A 357 2.97 22.26 -8.91
C ALA A 357 4.42 22.66 -8.57
N GLY A 358 4.68 23.06 -7.33
CA GLY A 358 6.03 23.35 -6.84
C GLY A 358 6.99 22.15 -6.90
N VAL A 359 6.51 20.95 -6.57
CA VAL A 359 7.28 19.70 -6.74
C VAL A 359 7.61 19.50 -8.21
N LEU A 360 6.62 19.52 -9.11
CA LEU A 360 6.79 19.32 -10.56
C LEU A 360 7.77 20.33 -11.17
N GLN A 361 7.65 21.61 -10.80
CA GLN A 361 8.58 22.67 -11.20
C GLN A 361 10.00 22.43 -10.67
N GLY A 362 10.12 21.93 -9.43
CA GLY A 362 11.39 21.55 -8.83
C GLY A 362 12.10 20.45 -9.64
N LEU A 363 11.34 19.43 -10.08
CA LEU A 363 11.85 18.34 -10.92
C LEU A 363 12.27 18.87 -12.30
N HIS A 364 11.47 19.71 -12.92
CA HIS A 364 11.77 20.32 -14.22
C HIS A 364 13.08 21.13 -14.19
N ARG A 365 13.23 22.05 -13.22
CA ARG A 365 14.45 22.86 -13.03
C ARG A 365 15.71 22.00 -12.84
N ARG A 366 15.56 20.83 -12.18
CA ARG A 366 16.66 19.88 -11.94
C ARG A 366 16.81 18.87 -13.04
N LYS A 367 16.02 18.95 -14.12
CA LYS A 367 16.05 18.06 -15.29
C LYS A 367 15.87 16.58 -14.90
N VAL A 368 15.03 16.30 -13.91
CA VAL A 368 14.69 14.93 -13.51
C VAL A 368 13.82 14.30 -14.59
N ARG A 369 14.16 13.08 -14.99
CA ARG A 369 13.46 12.35 -16.06
C ARG A 369 12.98 10.99 -15.56
N ASN A 370 12.08 10.38 -16.32
CA ASN A 370 11.57 9.02 -16.12
C ASN A 370 10.94 8.85 -14.72
N VAL A 371 10.08 9.81 -14.35
CA VAL A 371 9.27 9.74 -13.14
C VAL A 371 7.89 9.22 -13.52
N VAL A 372 7.42 8.20 -12.81
CA VAL A 372 6.11 7.58 -12.97
C VAL A 372 5.41 7.57 -11.62
N TRP A 373 4.14 7.95 -11.59
CA TRP A 373 3.32 7.92 -10.38
C TRP A 373 2.40 6.70 -10.40
N VAL A 374 2.27 6.02 -9.27
CA VAL A 374 1.33 4.91 -9.05
C VAL A 374 0.47 5.22 -7.84
N THR A 375 -0.84 5.09 -7.97
CA THR A 375 -1.82 5.50 -6.98
C THR A 375 -2.96 4.49 -6.82
N ALA A 376 -3.81 4.66 -5.80
CA ALA A 376 -5.00 3.86 -5.51
C ALA A 376 -6.18 4.76 -5.08
N ASP A 377 -6.81 4.52 -3.93
CA ASP A 377 -7.81 5.33 -3.23
C ASP A 377 -9.19 5.43 -3.92
N VAL A 378 -9.25 5.74 -5.20
CA VAL A 378 -10.51 6.11 -5.89
C VAL A 378 -11.33 4.91 -6.39
N HIS A 379 -10.88 3.68 -6.14
CA HIS A 379 -11.59 2.42 -6.36
C HIS A 379 -12.01 2.14 -7.81
N TYR A 380 -11.22 2.59 -8.77
CA TYR A 380 -11.30 2.18 -10.18
C TYR A 380 -9.92 2.29 -10.82
N THR A 381 -9.75 1.71 -12.01
CA THR A 381 -8.46 1.76 -12.70
C THR A 381 -8.46 2.78 -13.82
N ALA A 382 -7.37 3.55 -13.93
CA ALA A 382 -7.19 4.58 -14.95
C ALA A 382 -5.71 4.81 -15.29
N ALA A 383 -5.46 5.38 -16.47
CA ALA A 383 -4.17 5.91 -16.87
C ALA A 383 -4.32 7.38 -17.24
N HIS A 384 -3.66 8.24 -16.48
CA HIS A 384 -3.67 9.68 -16.69
C HIS A 384 -2.33 10.13 -17.27
N HIS A 385 -2.39 10.96 -18.31
CA HIS A 385 -1.21 11.62 -18.88
C HIS A 385 -1.29 13.12 -18.61
N TYR A 386 -0.33 13.65 -17.89
CA TYR A 386 -0.21 15.06 -17.57
C TYR A 386 0.70 15.75 -18.60
N SER A 387 0.26 16.92 -19.11
CA SER A 387 1.02 17.68 -20.08
C SER A 387 0.92 19.18 -19.80
N PRO A 388 2.07 19.91 -19.79
CA PRO A 388 2.07 21.36 -19.64
C PRO A 388 1.26 22.07 -20.72
N GLU A 389 1.08 21.49 -21.92
CA GLU A 389 0.29 22.08 -23.00
C GLU A 389 -1.20 22.18 -22.65
N ARG A 390 -1.69 21.33 -21.74
CA ARG A 390 -3.09 21.32 -21.27
C ARG A 390 -3.26 21.99 -19.91
N ALA A 391 -2.15 22.28 -19.22
CA ALA A 391 -2.13 22.78 -17.85
C ALA A 391 -2.15 24.31 -17.78
N SER A 392 -2.61 24.81 -16.64
CA SER A 392 -2.51 26.23 -16.31
C SER A 392 -1.10 26.64 -15.88
N VAL A 393 -0.30 25.68 -15.38
CA VAL A 393 1.13 25.84 -15.12
C VAL A 393 1.92 25.03 -16.15
N GLN A 394 3.00 25.63 -16.71
CA GLN A 394 3.71 25.02 -17.83
C GLN A 394 5.16 24.62 -17.49
N ASP A 395 5.65 24.94 -16.31
CA ASP A 395 7.03 24.69 -15.89
C ASP A 395 7.19 23.28 -15.33
N PHE A 396 6.75 22.24 -16.06
CA PHE A 396 6.98 20.85 -15.72
C PHE A 396 7.14 20.01 -16.98
N ASP A 397 7.69 18.79 -16.83
CA ASP A 397 7.80 17.82 -17.92
C ASP A 397 6.59 16.91 -17.93
N PRO A 398 6.08 16.46 -19.10
CA PRO A 398 5.00 15.49 -19.17
C PRO A 398 5.29 14.22 -18.37
N PHE A 399 4.28 13.67 -17.70
CA PHE A 399 4.41 12.44 -16.92
C PHE A 399 3.14 11.60 -16.93
N TRP A 400 3.27 10.35 -16.50
CA TRP A 400 2.17 9.42 -16.33
C TRP A 400 1.86 9.16 -14.86
N GLU A 401 0.59 9.04 -14.58
CA GLU A 401 0.02 8.55 -13.34
C GLU A 401 -0.87 7.36 -13.67
N PHE A 402 -0.63 6.25 -13.00
CA PHE A 402 -1.42 5.03 -13.15
C PHE A 402 -2.16 4.74 -11.86
N VAL A 403 -3.48 4.65 -11.97
CA VAL A 403 -4.40 4.43 -10.85
C VAL A 403 -4.84 2.99 -10.84
N SER A 404 -4.81 2.32 -9.71
CA SER A 404 -5.25 0.94 -9.59
C SER A 404 -5.70 0.62 -8.15
N GLY A 405 -6.93 0.17 -8.04
CA GLY A 405 -7.69 -0.21 -6.86
C GLY A 405 -9.18 -0.35 -7.25
N PRO A 406 -10.00 -0.98 -6.43
CA PRO A 406 -9.68 -1.65 -5.18
C PRO A 406 -9.19 -3.08 -5.41
N LEU A 407 -8.43 -3.62 -4.45
CA LEU A 407 -8.13 -5.06 -4.40
C LEU A 407 -9.33 -5.86 -3.92
N HIS A 408 -9.97 -5.39 -2.84
CA HIS A 408 -11.14 -6.08 -2.28
C HIS A 408 -12.01 -5.11 -1.47
N ALA A 409 -12.63 -4.19 -2.17
CA ALA A 409 -13.55 -3.20 -1.62
C ALA A 409 -14.62 -2.90 -2.67
N GLY A 410 -15.58 -2.02 -2.37
CA GLY A 410 -16.53 -1.56 -3.35
C GLY A 410 -15.83 -0.77 -4.46
N ALA A 411 -16.22 -0.99 -5.71
CA ALA A 411 -15.72 -0.20 -6.81
C ALA A 411 -16.56 1.06 -7.02
N PHE A 412 -15.93 2.18 -7.38
CA PHE A 412 -16.54 3.50 -7.54
C PHE A 412 -16.08 4.19 -8.83
N GLY A 413 -16.47 5.44 -9.04
CA GLY A 413 -16.01 6.31 -10.10
C GLY A 413 -16.87 6.30 -11.38
N PRO A 414 -16.40 6.94 -12.46
CA PRO A 414 -15.16 7.71 -12.47
C PRO A 414 -15.31 9.06 -11.75
N GLY A 415 -14.21 9.62 -11.27
CA GLY A 415 -14.14 10.98 -10.77
C GLY A 415 -13.84 12.01 -11.87
N ASP A 416 -14.12 13.29 -11.60
CA ASP A 416 -13.81 14.40 -12.49
C ASP A 416 -12.33 14.80 -12.39
N LEU A 417 -11.72 15.17 -13.52
CA LEU A 417 -10.35 15.66 -13.57
C LEU A 417 -10.30 17.18 -13.47
N ASP A 418 -9.40 17.70 -12.62
CA ASP A 418 -9.08 19.11 -12.54
C ASP A 418 -8.05 19.50 -13.62
N PRO A 419 -8.28 20.56 -14.42
CA PRO A 419 -7.37 20.94 -15.49
C PRO A 419 -6.10 21.67 -15.05
N SER A 420 -5.94 22.06 -13.78
CA SER A 420 -4.83 22.88 -13.30
C SER A 420 -3.45 22.35 -13.65
N LEU A 421 -3.27 21.01 -13.53
CA LEU A 421 -2.05 20.29 -13.90
C LEU A 421 -2.14 19.58 -15.28
N GLY A 422 -3.23 19.80 -16.04
CA GLY A 422 -3.41 19.29 -17.40
C GLY A 422 -3.49 17.78 -17.55
N PRO A 423 -4.22 17.04 -16.67
CA PRO A 423 -4.43 15.61 -16.84
C PRO A 423 -5.36 15.32 -18.01
N GLU A 424 -5.13 14.15 -18.63
CA GLU A 424 -6.01 13.52 -19.60
C GLU A 424 -6.21 12.05 -19.23
N ALA A 425 -7.44 11.58 -19.11
CA ALA A 425 -7.73 10.18 -18.94
C ALA A 425 -7.55 9.45 -20.28
N VAL A 426 -6.38 8.86 -20.47
CA VAL A 426 -6.07 8.06 -21.68
C VAL A 426 -6.80 6.72 -21.65
N PHE A 427 -6.98 6.18 -20.45
CA PHE A 427 -7.78 4.99 -20.18
C PHE A 427 -8.50 5.16 -18.84
N VAL A 428 -9.74 4.66 -18.78
CA VAL A 428 -10.51 4.59 -17.54
C VAL A 428 -11.50 3.41 -17.63
N GLN A 429 -11.58 2.63 -16.55
CA GLN A 429 -12.56 1.55 -16.43
C GLN A 429 -13.29 1.66 -15.09
N PRO A 430 -14.38 2.43 -15.03
CA PRO A 430 -15.21 2.53 -13.84
C PRO A 430 -16.21 1.36 -13.77
N PRO A 431 -16.77 1.07 -12.60
CA PRO A 431 -17.87 0.14 -12.46
C PRO A 431 -19.19 0.75 -12.99
N PRO A 432 -20.24 -0.07 -13.20
CA PRO A 432 -21.54 0.40 -13.69
C PRO A 432 -22.34 1.17 -12.63
N ALA A 433 -21.98 1.07 -11.36
CA ALA A 433 -22.65 1.74 -10.24
C ALA A 433 -21.67 1.98 -9.09
N GLN A 434 -21.97 2.96 -8.25
CA GLN A 434 -21.18 3.24 -7.04
C GLN A 434 -21.29 2.08 -6.05
N ASN A 435 -20.21 1.75 -5.36
CA ASN A 435 -20.08 0.63 -4.44
C ASN A 435 -20.40 -0.74 -5.11
N THR A 436 -19.96 -0.94 -6.34
CA THR A 436 -20.12 -2.22 -7.04
C THR A 436 -19.36 -3.33 -6.28
N SER A 437 -20.07 -4.44 -6.06
CA SER A 437 -19.56 -5.59 -5.30
C SER A 437 -18.36 -6.27 -5.96
N PRO A 438 -17.43 -6.84 -5.17
CA PRO A 438 -16.38 -7.71 -5.71
C PRO A 438 -16.88 -8.95 -6.49
N LEU A 439 -18.15 -9.32 -6.36
CA LEU A 439 -18.77 -10.36 -7.21
C LEU A 439 -18.83 -9.96 -8.69
N ASP A 440 -18.86 -8.67 -8.98
CA ASP A 440 -19.07 -8.15 -10.33
C ASP A 440 -17.75 -7.86 -11.08
N GLY A 441 -16.60 -8.02 -10.42
CA GLY A 441 -15.30 -8.16 -11.08
C GLY A 441 -14.59 -6.85 -11.44
N PHE A 442 -14.88 -5.76 -10.75
CA PHE A 442 -14.23 -4.45 -10.94
C PHE A 442 -13.04 -4.22 -9.98
N GLN A 443 -12.54 -5.27 -9.35
CA GLN A 443 -11.27 -5.24 -8.62
C GLN A 443 -10.14 -5.29 -9.63
N ASN A 444 -9.05 -4.58 -9.31
CA ASN A 444 -7.95 -4.44 -10.25
C ASN A 444 -6.61 -4.22 -9.53
N PHE A 445 -5.53 -4.45 -10.25
CA PHE A 445 -4.16 -4.13 -9.83
C PHE A 445 -3.34 -3.69 -11.03
N GLY A 446 -2.29 -2.93 -10.77
CA GLY A 446 -1.35 -2.53 -11.78
C GLY A 446 -0.07 -3.34 -11.75
N GLU A 447 0.63 -3.38 -12.89
CA GLU A 447 1.93 -4.02 -13.08
C GLU A 447 2.86 -3.09 -13.83
N LEU A 448 4.04 -2.81 -13.25
CA LEU A 448 5.16 -2.16 -13.93
C LEU A 448 6.22 -3.20 -14.23
N GLU A 449 6.64 -3.29 -15.48
CA GLU A 449 7.75 -4.13 -15.88
C GLU A 449 8.85 -3.29 -16.52
N VAL A 450 10.01 -3.22 -15.84
CA VAL A 450 11.21 -2.62 -16.40
C VAL A 450 11.97 -3.70 -17.16
N ALA A 451 12.19 -3.49 -18.46
CA ALA A 451 12.90 -4.42 -19.31
C ALA A 451 14.40 -4.54 -18.91
N PRO A 452 15.06 -5.66 -19.22
CA PRO A 452 16.49 -5.79 -19.09
C PRO A 452 17.24 -4.62 -19.74
N GLY A 453 18.23 -4.06 -19.04
CA GLY A 453 18.94 -2.86 -19.48
C GLY A 453 18.21 -1.54 -19.19
N GLY A 454 17.00 -1.58 -18.62
CA GLY A 454 16.27 -0.42 -18.10
C GLY A 454 15.71 0.56 -19.12
N ARG A 455 15.85 0.31 -20.42
CA ARG A 455 15.46 1.27 -21.46
C ARG A 455 13.95 1.45 -21.58
N GLU A 456 13.18 0.42 -21.29
CA GLU A 456 11.74 0.42 -21.43
C GLU A 456 11.07 0.09 -20.08
N LEU A 457 9.97 0.76 -19.82
CA LEU A 457 9.05 0.44 -18.74
C LEU A 457 7.65 0.23 -19.33
N ARG A 458 7.13 -0.97 -19.19
CA ARG A 458 5.73 -1.27 -19.54
C ARG A 458 4.85 -1.15 -18.31
N ALA A 459 3.84 -0.30 -18.39
CA ALA A 459 2.76 -0.21 -17.41
C ALA A 459 1.54 -0.96 -17.94
N THR A 460 0.96 -1.83 -17.11
CA THR A 460 -0.20 -2.64 -17.45
C THR A 460 -1.23 -2.53 -16.33
N LEU A 461 -2.47 -2.21 -16.67
CA LEU A 461 -3.62 -2.25 -15.76
C LEU A 461 -4.33 -3.60 -15.96
N ARG A 462 -4.60 -4.29 -14.85
CA ARG A 462 -5.11 -5.66 -14.84
C ARG A 462 -6.38 -5.79 -14.04
N GLY A 463 -7.28 -6.60 -14.52
CA GLY A 463 -8.52 -6.95 -13.81
C GLY A 463 -8.33 -8.04 -12.75
N GLN A 464 -9.42 -8.39 -12.09
CA GLN A 464 -9.48 -9.29 -10.93
C GLN A 464 -8.83 -10.67 -11.16
N ARG A 465 -8.82 -11.17 -12.39
CA ARG A 465 -8.24 -12.48 -12.76
C ARG A 465 -6.85 -12.37 -13.36
N GLY A 466 -6.28 -11.15 -13.39
CA GLY A 466 -4.97 -10.88 -13.97
C GLY A 466 -4.98 -10.60 -15.47
N GLU A 467 -6.18 -10.55 -16.09
CA GLU A 467 -6.34 -10.15 -17.50
C GLU A 467 -5.84 -8.72 -17.74
N GLU A 468 -5.24 -8.49 -18.88
CA GLU A 468 -4.81 -7.16 -19.31
C GLU A 468 -6.03 -6.33 -19.76
N LEU A 469 -6.24 -5.20 -19.09
CA LEU A 469 -7.28 -4.23 -19.43
C LEU A 469 -6.73 -3.16 -20.38
N TRP A 470 -5.52 -2.70 -20.10
CA TRP A 470 -4.82 -1.70 -20.89
C TRP A 470 -3.32 -1.73 -20.58
N SER A 471 -2.51 -1.28 -21.53
CA SER A 471 -1.07 -1.12 -21.29
C SER A 471 -0.43 -0.05 -22.16
N THR A 472 0.70 0.48 -21.71
CA THR A 472 1.59 1.35 -22.47
C THR A 472 3.04 1.02 -22.19
N THR A 473 3.95 1.39 -23.12
CA THR A 473 5.39 1.26 -22.93
C THR A 473 6.04 2.64 -23.01
N LEU A 474 6.78 2.98 -21.98
CA LEU A 474 7.55 4.21 -21.86
C LEU A 474 9.02 3.92 -22.18
N THR A 475 9.69 4.86 -22.84
CA THR A 475 11.12 4.77 -23.19
C THR A 475 11.90 5.81 -22.41
N ALA A 476 13.03 5.40 -21.79
CA ALA A 476 13.92 6.26 -21.01
C ALA A 476 14.84 7.14 -21.86
#